data_53d706f18724fa4937a9b9935d1b8afd
#
_entry.id   53d706f18724fa4937a9b9935d1b8afd
#
_cell.length_a   1.000
_cell.length_b   1.000
_cell.length_c   1.000
_cell.angle_alpha   90.00
_cell.angle_beta   90.00
_cell.angle_gamma   90.00
#
_symmetry.space_group_name_H-M   'P 1'
#
loop_
_entity.id
_entity.type
_entity.pdbx_description
1 polymer ?
#
loop_
_entity_poly.entity_id
_entity_poly.type
_entity_poly.pdbx_seq_one_letter_code
_entity_poly.pdbx_strand_id
1 'polypeptide(L)'
;NLIVMLSRYYTYSQFEDHLRSLIKTFTPVPLHEMEIGKSVLNKSIYGIRIGEGKTKVLAWSQMHGNESTTTRAICDLLELENMDSLLKDIELYIIPVLNPDGAENWTRVNVNNIDLNRDSISLSQPESLVLHRTFEEFQPDYCFNLHGQRTIYGSQDGSVPAQISFLAPAGDLNKEVTDARLRSMNVINEMYQYLKNDVSGIIGRYNDDFNINCVGDFMMSKEVPTVLFEAGHAGDDYSR
;
A
#
# COMPACT_ATOMS: atom_id res chain seq x y z
N ASN A 1 -24.61 -0.78 15.63
CA ASN A 1 -23.80 0.04 14.72
C ASN A 1 -22.91 0.94 15.57
N LEU A 2 -21.77 0.43 16.02
CA LEU A 2 -20.71 1.25 16.55
C LEU A 2 -20.00 1.86 15.33
N ILE A 3 -20.35 3.11 15.01
CA ILE A 3 -19.45 3.95 14.22
C ILE A 3 -18.28 4.19 15.16
N VAL A 4 -17.26 3.36 15.07
CA VAL A 4 -15.95 3.65 15.65
C VAL A 4 -15.49 4.88 14.85
N MET A 5 -15.56 6.07 15.45
CA MET A 5 -14.88 7.25 14.93
C MET A 5 -13.40 6.92 14.94
N LEU A 6 -12.93 6.41 13.80
CA LEU A 6 -11.53 6.08 13.61
C LEU A 6 -10.77 7.41 13.67
N SER A 7 -10.03 7.61 14.76
CA SER A 7 -9.19 8.80 14.90
C SER A 7 -8.09 8.80 13.80
N ARG A 8 -7.47 9.95 13.53
CA ARG A 8 -6.32 10.06 12.63
C ARG A 8 -5.20 9.06 12.99
N TYR A 9 -5.07 8.74 14.27
CA TYR A 9 -4.12 7.76 14.78
C TYR A 9 -4.78 6.39 14.80
N TYR A 10 -4.51 5.59 13.78
CA TYR A 10 -4.97 4.22 13.66
C TYR A 10 -3.81 3.30 14.02
N THR A 11 -3.80 2.82 15.26
CA THR A 11 -2.71 2.00 15.77
C THR A 11 -2.77 0.58 15.20
N TYR A 12 -1.65 -0.14 15.28
CA TYR A 12 -1.63 -1.55 14.87
C TYR A 12 -2.62 -2.40 15.67
N SER A 13 -2.74 -2.16 16.99
CA SER A 13 -3.68 -2.87 17.84
C SER A 13 -5.13 -2.66 17.39
N GLN A 14 -5.51 -1.42 17.03
CA GLN A 14 -6.85 -1.12 16.49
C GLN A 14 -7.08 -1.81 15.13
N PHE A 15 -6.05 -1.83 14.26
CA PHE A 15 -6.11 -2.54 12.99
C PHE A 15 -6.32 -4.04 13.21
N GLU A 16 -5.57 -4.66 14.12
CA GLU A 16 -5.66 -6.11 14.40
C GLU A 16 -7.05 -6.49 14.91
N ASP A 17 -7.64 -5.70 15.81
CA ASP A 17 -9.01 -5.90 16.30
C ASP A 17 -10.04 -5.77 15.17
N HIS A 18 -9.86 -4.77 14.30
CA HIS A 18 -10.72 -4.57 13.14
C HIS A 18 -10.60 -5.75 12.16
N LEU A 19 -9.37 -6.15 11.82
CA LEU A 19 -9.13 -7.30 10.95
C LEU A 19 -9.76 -8.58 11.50
N ARG A 20 -9.66 -8.84 12.82
CA ARG A 20 -10.32 -9.98 13.47
C ARG A 20 -11.84 -9.96 13.30
N SER A 21 -12.45 -8.78 13.23
CA SER A 21 -13.88 -8.64 12.96
C SER A 21 -14.19 -8.92 11.50
N LEU A 22 -13.41 -8.35 10.58
CA LEU A 22 -13.60 -8.48 9.14
C LEU A 22 -13.50 -9.93 8.66
N ILE A 23 -12.47 -10.65 9.05
CA ILE A 23 -12.24 -12.03 8.57
C ILE A 23 -13.37 -12.97 8.95
N LYS A 24 -14.11 -12.72 10.02
CA LYS A 24 -15.28 -13.53 10.37
C LYS A 24 -16.42 -13.43 9.36
N THR A 25 -16.45 -12.36 8.57
CA THR A 25 -17.53 -12.11 7.61
C THR A 25 -17.24 -12.62 6.21
N PHE A 26 -15.97 -12.67 5.80
CA PHE A 26 -15.63 -13.01 4.40
C PHE A 26 -14.72 -14.25 4.22
N THR A 27 -14.11 -14.77 5.29
CA THR A 27 -13.27 -15.97 5.18
C THR A 27 -13.38 -16.88 6.41
N PRO A 28 -13.40 -18.21 6.24
CA PRO A 28 -13.31 -19.14 7.35
C PRO A 28 -11.89 -19.30 7.91
N VAL A 29 -10.88 -18.69 7.28
CA VAL A 29 -9.47 -18.82 7.66
C VAL A 29 -9.20 -18.03 8.95
N PRO A 30 -8.69 -18.68 10.01
CA PRO A 30 -8.34 -18.00 11.26
C PRO A 30 -7.19 -17.00 11.07
N LEU A 31 -7.20 -15.91 11.83
CA LEU A 31 -6.19 -14.84 11.69
C LEU A 31 -4.74 -15.34 11.81
N HIS A 32 -4.49 -16.33 12.68
CA HIS A 32 -3.13 -16.88 12.85
C HIS A 32 -2.60 -17.64 11.62
N GLU A 33 -3.48 -18.14 10.76
CA GLU A 33 -3.10 -18.77 9.50
C GLU A 33 -2.76 -17.73 8.41
N MET A 34 -3.14 -16.46 8.62
CA MET A 34 -2.77 -15.34 7.74
C MET A 34 -1.44 -14.70 8.14
N GLU A 35 -0.81 -15.14 9.22
CA GLU A 35 0.47 -14.63 9.66
C GLU A 35 1.58 -15.08 8.72
N ILE A 36 2.20 -14.13 8.03
CA ILE A 36 3.28 -14.37 7.06
C ILE A 36 4.66 -14.00 7.60
N GLY A 37 4.74 -13.45 8.79
CA GLY A 37 5.98 -13.12 9.47
C GLY A 37 5.79 -12.25 10.69
N LYS A 38 6.91 -11.78 11.23
CA LYS A 38 6.97 -10.97 12.44
C LYS A 38 7.80 -9.71 12.23
N SER A 39 7.43 -8.63 12.91
CA SER A 39 8.25 -7.43 13.04
C SER A 39 9.41 -7.61 14.01
N VAL A 40 10.26 -6.60 14.15
CA VAL A 40 11.37 -6.59 15.11
C VAL A 40 10.89 -6.86 16.54
N LEU A 41 9.76 -6.28 16.96
CA LEU A 41 9.17 -6.51 18.28
C LEU A 41 8.19 -7.71 18.30
N ASN A 42 8.32 -8.61 17.35
CA ASN A 42 7.55 -9.86 17.30
C ASN A 42 6.04 -9.69 17.13
N LYS A 43 5.57 -8.54 16.61
CA LYS A 43 4.18 -8.34 16.19
C LYS A 43 3.93 -9.07 14.87
N SER A 44 2.72 -9.57 14.69
CA SER A 44 2.35 -10.32 13.48
C SER A 44 2.31 -9.40 12.25
N ILE A 45 2.80 -9.90 11.13
CA ILE A 45 2.57 -9.32 9.80
C ILE A 45 1.61 -10.26 9.09
N TYR A 46 0.47 -9.73 8.66
CA TYR A 46 -0.58 -10.53 8.03
C TYR A 46 -0.57 -10.35 6.52
N GLY A 47 -0.82 -11.45 5.80
CA GLY A 47 -1.06 -11.47 4.37
C GLY A 47 -2.45 -12.01 4.08
N ILE A 48 -3.25 -11.26 3.33
CA ILE A 48 -4.63 -11.61 2.96
C ILE A 48 -4.64 -11.92 1.47
N ARG A 49 -5.05 -13.14 1.12
CA ARG A 49 -5.12 -13.60 -0.26
C ARG A 49 -6.56 -13.84 -0.63
N ILE A 50 -7.04 -13.18 -1.68
CA ILE A 50 -8.43 -13.20 -2.13
C ILE A 50 -8.52 -13.24 -3.66
N GLY A 51 -9.56 -13.93 -4.17
CA GLY A 51 -9.71 -14.18 -5.60
C GLY A 51 -8.86 -15.34 -6.11
N GLU A 52 -9.25 -15.86 -7.26
CA GLU A 52 -8.59 -16.97 -7.96
C GLU A 52 -8.33 -16.64 -9.44
N GLY A 53 -8.33 -15.35 -9.77
CA GLY A 53 -8.11 -14.87 -11.14
C GLY A 53 -6.69 -15.13 -11.61
N LYS A 54 -6.49 -14.97 -12.92
CA LYS A 54 -5.18 -15.25 -13.56
C LYS A 54 -4.18 -14.12 -13.34
N THR A 55 -4.65 -12.89 -13.15
CA THR A 55 -3.77 -11.74 -12.93
C THR A 55 -3.46 -11.61 -11.46
N LYS A 56 -2.20 -11.73 -11.11
CA LYS A 56 -1.72 -11.66 -9.73
C LYS A 56 -1.32 -10.23 -9.36
N VAL A 57 -1.92 -9.71 -8.31
CA VAL A 57 -1.62 -8.36 -7.80
C VAL A 57 -1.14 -8.46 -6.37
N LEU A 58 0.07 -7.98 -6.09
CA LEU A 58 0.60 -7.83 -4.74
C LEU A 58 0.44 -6.38 -4.30
N ALA A 59 -0.24 -6.16 -3.18
CA ALA A 59 -0.40 -4.85 -2.59
C ALA A 59 0.15 -4.82 -1.16
N TRP A 60 0.82 -3.76 -0.77
CA TRP A 60 1.24 -3.58 0.61
C TRP A 60 1.02 -2.13 1.04
N SER A 61 0.67 -1.96 2.30
CA SER A 61 0.42 -0.68 2.92
C SER A 61 1.23 -0.53 4.20
N GLN A 62 1.30 0.68 4.69
CA GLN A 62 1.85 1.05 6.00
C GLN A 62 3.25 0.48 6.25
N MET A 63 4.11 0.50 5.20
CA MET A 63 5.55 0.31 5.40
C MET A 63 6.14 1.49 6.19
N HIS A 64 5.57 2.67 6.04
CA HIS A 64 5.74 3.77 6.97
C HIS A 64 4.59 3.73 7.98
N GLY A 65 4.90 3.47 9.25
CA GLY A 65 3.89 3.17 10.26
C GLY A 65 2.88 4.29 10.51
N ASN A 66 3.22 5.53 10.19
CA ASN A 66 2.35 6.70 10.33
C ASN A 66 1.50 7.02 9.08
N GLU A 67 1.40 6.11 8.11
CA GLU A 67 0.65 6.28 6.86
C GLU A 67 -0.54 5.32 6.80
N SER A 68 -1.53 5.51 7.68
CA SER A 68 -2.63 4.54 7.87
C SER A 68 -3.83 4.71 6.93
N THR A 69 -3.87 5.76 6.10
CA THR A 69 -5.04 6.03 5.22
C THR A 69 -5.29 4.88 4.26
N THR A 70 -4.25 4.37 3.62
CA THR A 70 -4.38 3.25 2.67
C THR A 70 -4.67 1.92 3.37
N THR A 71 -4.23 1.72 4.60
CA THR A 71 -4.64 0.57 5.43
C THR A 71 -6.14 0.57 5.70
N ARG A 72 -6.72 1.74 6.00
CA ARG A 72 -8.18 1.88 6.16
C ARG A 72 -8.91 1.61 4.87
N ALA A 73 -8.42 2.14 3.75
CA ALA A 73 -9.00 1.87 2.44
C ALA A 73 -8.97 0.36 2.10
N ILE A 74 -7.96 -0.38 2.55
CA ILE A 74 -7.93 -1.85 2.44
C ILE A 74 -9.05 -2.46 3.30
N CYS A 75 -9.25 -2.00 4.53
CA CYS A 75 -10.35 -2.49 5.36
C CYS A 75 -11.72 -2.21 4.70
N ASP A 76 -11.92 -1.00 4.20
CA ASP A 76 -13.15 -0.62 3.48
C ASP A 76 -13.34 -1.49 2.22
N LEU A 77 -12.28 -1.78 1.47
CA LEU A 77 -12.31 -2.68 0.32
C LEU A 77 -12.77 -4.10 0.73
N LEU A 78 -12.26 -4.61 1.85
CA LEU A 78 -12.61 -5.94 2.35
C LEU A 78 -14.07 -6.03 2.86
N GLU A 79 -14.71 -4.90 3.14
CA GLU A 79 -16.12 -4.80 3.52
C GLU A 79 -17.10 -4.75 2.34
N LEU A 80 -16.59 -4.62 1.09
CA LEU A 80 -17.46 -4.52 -0.08
C LEU A 80 -18.22 -5.83 -0.35
N GLU A 81 -19.54 -5.73 -0.48
CA GLU A 81 -20.41 -6.88 -0.74
C GLU A 81 -20.18 -7.56 -2.11
N ASN A 82 -19.57 -6.85 -3.07
CA ASN A 82 -19.38 -7.32 -4.45
C ASN A 82 -17.94 -7.74 -4.77
N MET A 83 -17.16 -8.15 -3.79
CA MET A 83 -15.74 -8.53 -3.97
C MET A 83 -15.54 -9.62 -5.02
N ASP A 84 -16.41 -10.63 -5.08
CA ASP A 84 -16.33 -11.72 -6.07
C ASP A 84 -16.34 -11.20 -7.51
N SER A 85 -17.13 -10.17 -7.78
CA SER A 85 -17.20 -9.54 -9.09
C SER A 85 -15.90 -8.79 -9.44
N LEU A 86 -15.31 -8.09 -8.47
CA LEU A 86 -14.07 -7.35 -8.64
C LEU A 86 -12.86 -8.27 -8.83
N LEU A 87 -12.89 -9.43 -8.17
CA LEU A 87 -11.77 -10.39 -8.15
C LEU A 87 -11.92 -11.52 -9.18
N LYS A 88 -12.91 -11.45 -10.07
CA LYS A 88 -13.15 -12.51 -11.06
C LYS A 88 -11.92 -12.87 -11.90
N ASP A 89 -11.13 -11.86 -12.28
CA ASP A 89 -9.95 -12.01 -13.13
C ASP A 89 -8.64 -11.74 -12.37
N ILE A 90 -8.73 -11.45 -11.06
CA ILE A 90 -7.61 -11.04 -10.22
C ILE A 90 -7.45 -12.01 -9.04
N GLU A 91 -6.22 -12.38 -8.75
CA GLU A 91 -5.79 -12.91 -7.47
C GLU A 91 -5.03 -11.81 -6.73
N LEU A 92 -5.62 -11.29 -5.66
CA LEU A 92 -5.07 -10.18 -4.90
C LEU A 92 -4.44 -10.68 -3.60
N TYR A 93 -3.16 -10.39 -3.40
CA TYR A 93 -2.43 -10.65 -2.16
C TYR A 93 -2.10 -9.31 -1.49
N ILE A 94 -2.64 -9.07 -0.31
CA ILE A 94 -2.51 -7.81 0.42
C ILE A 94 -1.73 -8.02 1.71
N ILE A 95 -0.75 -7.14 1.97
CA ILE A 95 -0.12 -6.96 3.29
C ILE A 95 -0.62 -5.61 3.84
N PRO A 96 -1.65 -5.59 4.70
CA PRO A 96 -2.29 -4.33 5.11
C PRO A 96 -1.40 -3.44 5.96
N VAL A 97 -0.56 -4.03 6.82
CA VAL A 97 0.40 -3.32 7.67
C VAL A 97 1.73 -4.04 7.62
N LEU A 98 2.67 -3.49 6.86
CA LEU A 98 4.01 -4.07 6.74
C LEU A 98 4.90 -3.74 7.96
N ASN A 99 4.68 -2.59 8.60
CA ASN A 99 5.45 -2.10 9.75
C ASN A 99 4.56 -1.99 11.01
N PRO A 100 4.25 -3.11 11.68
CA PRO A 100 3.39 -3.10 12.85
C PRO A 100 3.93 -2.27 14.02
N ASP A 101 5.24 -2.25 14.22
CA ASP A 101 5.88 -1.51 15.31
C ASP A 101 5.80 -0.01 15.07
N GLY A 102 6.08 0.43 13.84
CA GLY A 102 5.91 1.81 13.44
C GLY A 102 4.46 2.26 13.44
N ALA A 103 3.51 1.40 13.06
CA ALA A 103 2.08 1.67 13.09
C ALA A 103 1.58 1.89 14.52
N GLU A 104 2.02 1.06 15.45
CA GLU A 104 1.67 1.20 16.87
C GLU A 104 2.18 2.50 17.48
N ASN A 105 3.43 2.88 17.14
CA ASN A 105 4.09 4.06 17.70
C ASN A 105 3.92 5.32 16.85
N TRP A 106 3.19 5.25 15.74
CA TRP A 106 2.97 6.33 14.78
C TRP A 106 4.27 6.93 14.23
N THR A 107 5.23 6.08 13.90
CA THR A 107 6.53 6.47 13.34
C THR A 107 6.64 6.07 11.87
N ARG A 108 7.40 6.84 11.07
CA ARG A 108 7.70 6.49 9.69
C ARG A 108 8.53 5.21 9.62
N VAL A 109 9.60 5.18 10.37
CA VAL A 109 10.59 4.09 10.42
C VAL A 109 10.12 2.93 11.31
N ASN A 110 10.75 1.77 11.19
CA ASN A 110 10.53 0.67 12.13
C ASN A 110 11.24 0.95 13.49
N VAL A 111 11.14 0.04 14.43
CA VAL A 111 11.69 0.22 15.77
C VAL A 111 13.24 0.30 15.81
N ASN A 112 13.90 -0.22 14.78
CA ASN A 112 15.34 -0.08 14.60
C ASN A 112 15.74 1.24 13.93
N ASN A 113 14.77 2.16 13.75
CA ASN A 113 14.95 3.45 13.09
C ASN A 113 15.38 3.32 11.60
N ILE A 114 14.94 2.25 10.94
CA ILE A 114 15.18 2.01 9.52
C ILE A 114 13.93 2.35 8.71
N ASP A 115 14.10 3.14 7.65
CA ASP A 115 13.08 3.36 6.63
C ASP A 115 13.01 2.11 5.74
N LEU A 116 11.90 1.35 5.83
CA LEU A 116 11.72 0.13 5.06
C LEU A 116 11.68 0.39 3.55
N ASN A 117 11.32 1.62 3.13
CA ASN A 117 11.39 2.03 1.73
C ASN A 117 12.81 2.48 1.32
N ARG A 118 13.82 2.08 2.08
CA ARG A 118 15.26 2.23 1.78
C ARG A 118 16.04 0.94 2.04
N ASP A 119 15.34 -0.16 2.30
CA ASP A 119 15.93 -1.44 2.72
C ASP A 119 15.71 -2.58 1.70
N SER A 120 15.24 -2.26 0.47
CA SER A 120 14.90 -3.26 -0.55
C SER A 120 16.10 -4.10 -1.03
N ILE A 121 17.31 -3.56 -0.98
CA ILE A 121 18.54 -4.27 -1.35
C ILE A 121 19.22 -4.91 -0.13
N SER A 122 19.29 -4.18 0.97
CA SER A 122 20.01 -4.66 2.17
C SER A 122 19.23 -5.75 2.89
N LEU A 123 17.90 -5.72 2.82
CA LEU A 123 16.99 -6.66 3.49
C LEU A 123 17.38 -6.87 4.96
N SER A 124 17.76 -5.78 5.62
CA SER A 124 18.32 -5.79 6.97
C SER A 124 17.25 -5.96 8.05
N GLN A 125 15.98 -5.76 7.69
CA GLN A 125 14.86 -5.79 8.62
C GLN A 125 13.94 -6.98 8.35
N PRO A 126 13.36 -7.60 9.40
CA PRO A 126 12.43 -8.72 9.22
C PRO A 126 11.21 -8.36 8.36
N GLU A 127 10.71 -7.13 8.47
CA GLU A 127 9.60 -6.62 7.66
C GLU A 127 9.96 -6.59 6.16
N SER A 128 11.17 -6.14 5.83
CA SER A 128 11.70 -6.13 4.45
C SER A 128 11.84 -7.54 3.90
N LEU A 129 12.34 -8.47 4.72
CA LEU A 129 12.44 -9.89 4.35
C LEU A 129 11.07 -10.52 4.09
N VAL A 130 10.05 -10.18 4.88
CA VAL A 130 8.68 -10.66 4.69
C VAL A 130 8.15 -10.21 3.33
N LEU A 131 8.26 -8.92 3.02
CA LEU A 131 7.77 -8.40 1.73
C LEU A 131 8.53 -9.02 0.55
N HIS A 132 9.86 -9.10 0.64
CA HIS A 132 10.70 -9.69 -0.42
C HIS A 132 10.34 -11.15 -0.67
N ARG A 133 10.23 -11.96 0.39
CA ARG A 133 9.82 -13.37 0.28
C ARG A 133 8.43 -13.50 -0.33
N THR A 134 7.46 -12.70 0.11
CA THR A 134 6.12 -12.71 -0.46
C THR A 134 6.14 -12.37 -1.95
N PHE A 135 6.93 -11.40 -2.38
CA PHE A 135 7.10 -11.07 -3.78
C PHE A 135 7.68 -12.23 -4.59
N GLU A 136 8.77 -12.85 -4.11
CA GLU A 136 9.43 -13.97 -4.81
C GLU A 136 8.54 -15.22 -4.89
N GLU A 137 7.79 -15.53 -3.83
CA GLU A 137 6.92 -16.71 -3.79
C GLU A 137 5.61 -16.51 -4.57
N PHE A 138 5.02 -15.32 -4.49
CA PHE A 138 3.76 -15.03 -5.16
C PHE A 138 3.92 -14.75 -6.65
N GLN A 139 5.05 -14.19 -7.07
CA GLN A 139 5.35 -13.81 -8.46
C GLN A 139 4.24 -12.97 -9.09
N PRO A 140 4.00 -11.75 -8.60
CA PRO A 140 2.91 -10.90 -9.06
C PRO A 140 3.12 -10.40 -10.50
N ASP A 141 2.02 -10.21 -11.22
CA ASP A 141 1.98 -9.50 -12.51
C ASP A 141 2.00 -7.98 -12.34
N TYR A 142 1.53 -7.50 -11.16
CA TYR A 142 1.49 -6.09 -10.76
C TYR A 142 1.77 -5.94 -9.27
N CYS A 143 2.41 -4.83 -8.90
CA CYS A 143 2.63 -4.42 -7.52
C CYS A 143 1.97 -3.07 -7.23
N PHE A 144 1.30 -2.95 -6.09
CA PHE A 144 0.72 -1.71 -5.59
C PHE A 144 1.37 -1.33 -4.26
N ASN A 145 2.18 -0.28 -4.29
CA ASN A 145 2.86 0.28 -3.13
C ASN A 145 2.02 1.42 -2.56
N LEU A 146 1.34 1.17 -1.44
CA LEU A 146 0.32 2.05 -0.90
C LEU A 146 0.87 2.91 0.23
N HIS A 147 1.09 4.19 -0.09
CA HIS A 147 1.59 5.22 0.83
C HIS A 147 0.53 6.26 1.19
N GLY A 148 0.82 7.05 2.21
CA GLY A 148 0.05 8.22 2.58
C GLY A 148 0.94 9.46 2.71
N GLN A 149 0.53 10.57 2.12
CA GLN A 149 1.23 11.83 2.24
C GLN A 149 1.19 12.34 3.68
N ARG A 150 2.36 12.56 4.26
CA ARG A 150 2.51 13.18 5.59
C ARG A 150 2.69 14.69 5.51
N THR A 151 3.21 15.16 4.40
CA THR A 151 3.34 16.58 4.07
C THR A 151 2.30 16.95 3.02
N ILE A 152 1.81 18.19 3.05
CA ILE A 152 0.86 18.65 2.04
C ILE A 152 1.63 18.81 0.72
N TYR A 153 1.28 17.95 -0.24
CA TYR A 153 1.71 18.04 -1.63
C TYR A 153 0.53 18.56 -2.45
N GLY A 154 0.77 19.42 -3.39
CA GLY A 154 -0.34 20.06 -4.08
C GLY A 154 0.08 20.75 -5.38
N SER A 155 -0.77 21.67 -5.84
CA SER A 155 -0.52 22.50 -7.02
C SER A 155 0.78 23.31 -6.87
N GLN A 156 1.36 23.71 -8.01
CA GLN A 156 2.63 24.47 -8.03
C GLN A 156 2.58 25.78 -7.23
N ASP A 157 1.42 26.40 -7.14
CA ASP A 157 1.16 27.60 -6.35
C ASP A 157 0.82 27.31 -4.88
N GLY A 158 0.73 26.02 -4.50
CA GLY A 158 0.40 25.57 -3.15
C GLY A 158 -1.06 25.82 -2.73
N SER A 159 -1.93 26.24 -3.65
CA SER A 159 -3.29 26.63 -3.32
C SER A 159 -4.25 25.43 -3.16
N VAL A 160 -3.98 24.31 -3.82
CA VAL A 160 -4.84 23.12 -3.80
C VAL A 160 -4.02 21.89 -3.42
N PRO A 161 -4.35 21.20 -2.30
CA PRO A 161 -3.68 19.96 -1.94
C PRO A 161 -4.08 18.81 -2.88
N ALA A 162 -3.13 17.90 -3.15
CA ALA A 162 -3.44 16.67 -3.83
C ALA A 162 -4.21 15.73 -2.90
N GLN A 163 -5.34 15.22 -3.37
CA GLN A 163 -6.11 14.20 -2.64
C GLN A 163 -5.51 12.80 -2.84
N ILE A 164 -4.97 12.56 -4.01
CA ILE A 164 -4.24 11.35 -4.34
C ILE A 164 -3.13 11.70 -5.33
N SER A 165 -2.01 11.02 -5.24
CA SER A 165 -0.95 11.11 -6.23
C SER A 165 -0.50 9.71 -6.63
N PHE A 166 -0.02 9.59 -7.87
CA PHE A 166 0.47 8.35 -8.42
C PHE A 166 1.90 8.48 -8.93
N LEU A 167 2.59 7.35 -8.96
CA LEU A 167 3.89 7.22 -9.61
C LEU A 167 4.00 5.85 -10.27
N ALA A 168 4.48 5.82 -11.52
CA ALA A 168 5.11 4.66 -12.13
C ALA A 168 6.63 4.77 -11.86
N PRO A 169 7.18 4.05 -10.88
CA PRO A 169 8.59 4.19 -10.51
C PRO A 169 9.53 3.96 -11.69
N ALA A 170 10.72 4.53 -11.63
CA ALA A 170 11.77 4.18 -12.58
C ALA A 170 12.37 2.81 -12.22
N GLY A 171 12.76 2.03 -13.22
CA GLY A 171 13.47 0.77 -13.01
C GLY A 171 14.99 0.92 -13.10
N ASP A 172 15.48 2.09 -13.52
CA ASP A 172 16.89 2.38 -13.77
C ASP A 172 17.20 3.88 -13.67
N LEU A 173 18.51 4.21 -13.68
CA LEU A 173 19.01 5.59 -13.59
C LEU A 173 18.62 6.47 -14.79
N ASN A 174 18.42 5.87 -15.97
CA ASN A 174 18.02 6.61 -17.17
C ASN A 174 16.51 6.88 -17.21
N LYS A 175 15.76 6.30 -16.25
CA LYS A 175 14.31 6.40 -16.19
C LYS A 175 13.62 5.93 -17.46
N GLU A 176 14.13 4.87 -18.07
CA GLU A 176 13.59 4.33 -19.31
C GLU A 176 12.13 3.92 -19.14
N VAL A 177 11.37 4.08 -20.22
CA VAL A 177 9.98 3.60 -20.27
C VAL A 177 10.00 2.18 -20.84
N THR A 178 10.29 1.22 -19.95
CA THR A 178 10.21 -0.21 -20.26
C THR A 178 8.76 -0.66 -20.42
N ASP A 179 8.54 -1.89 -20.90
CA ASP A 179 7.18 -2.46 -21.01
C ASP A 179 6.49 -2.51 -19.62
N ALA A 180 7.22 -2.87 -18.58
CA ALA A 180 6.68 -2.88 -17.22
C ALA A 180 6.25 -1.48 -16.77
N ARG A 181 7.10 -0.47 -16.99
CA ARG A 181 6.79 0.92 -16.63
C ARG A 181 5.62 1.47 -17.46
N LEU A 182 5.56 1.15 -18.75
CA LEU A 182 4.43 1.54 -19.61
C LEU A 182 3.11 0.92 -19.13
N ARG A 183 3.12 -0.35 -18.72
CA ARG A 183 1.94 -0.99 -18.12
C ARG A 183 1.47 -0.28 -16.85
N SER A 184 2.39 0.12 -15.98
CA SER A 184 2.08 0.94 -14.79
C SER A 184 1.48 2.29 -15.15
N MET A 185 2.04 2.98 -16.14
CA MET A 185 1.51 4.26 -16.64
C MET A 185 0.10 4.10 -17.20
N ASN A 186 -0.19 3.00 -17.90
CA ASN A 186 -1.52 2.72 -18.42
C ASN A 186 -2.53 2.49 -17.30
N VAL A 187 -2.17 1.72 -16.25
CA VAL A 187 -3.03 1.54 -15.06
C VAL A 187 -3.30 2.89 -14.40
N ILE A 188 -2.29 3.74 -14.23
CA ILE A 188 -2.46 5.10 -13.67
C ILE A 188 -3.41 5.94 -14.54
N ASN A 189 -3.26 5.87 -15.87
CA ASN A 189 -4.14 6.60 -16.78
C ASN A 189 -5.60 6.16 -16.63
N GLU A 190 -5.87 4.87 -16.60
CA GLU A 190 -7.24 4.36 -16.40
C GLU A 190 -7.82 4.79 -15.05
N MET A 191 -7.05 4.69 -13.97
CA MET A 191 -7.46 5.20 -12.65
C MET A 191 -7.73 6.70 -12.69
N TYR A 192 -6.87 7.49 -13.34
CA TYR A 192 -7.09 8.93 -13.52
C TYR A 192 -8.38 9.23 -14.27
N GLN A 193 -8.63 8.55 -15.39
CA GLN A 193 -9.87 8.77 -16.16
C GLN A 193 -11.12 8.47 -15.35
N TYR A 194 -11.07 7.47 -14.48
CA TYR A 194 -12.16 7.12 -13.59
C TYR A 194 -12.34 8.15 -12.47
N LEU A 195 -11.26 8.55 -11.81
CA LEU A 195 -11.29 9.36 -10.59
C LEU A 195 -11.45 10.87 -10.84
N LYS A 196 -11.03 11.39 -12.00
CA LYS A 196 -10.95 12.84 -12.28
C LYS A 196 -12.23 13.64 -12.07
N ASN A 197 -13.39 12.97 -12.08
CA ASN A 197 -14.69 13.63 -11.87
C ASN A 197 -15.20 13.49 -10.43
N ASP A 198 -14.66 12.54 -9.66
CA ASP A 198 -15.09 12.22 -8.29
C ASP A 198 -14.19 12.83 -7.24
N VAL A 199 -12.92 13.09 -7.60
CA VAL A 199 -11.95 13.72 -6.71
C VAL A 199 -12.13 15.23 -6.75
N SER A 200 -12.46 15.85 -5.61
CA SER A 200 -12.73 17.30 -5.50
C SER A 200 -11.45 18.15 -5.50
N GLY A 201 -10.31 17.55 -5.18
CA GLY A 201 -8.98 18.17 -5.24
C GLY A 201 -8.24 17.83 -6.52
N ILE A 202 -6.93 17.94 -6.49
CA ILE A 202 -6.09 17.52 -7.61
C ILE A 202 -5.63 16.07 -7.47
N ILE A 203 -5.47 15.41 -8.61
CA ILE A 203 -4.75 14.16 -8.72
C ILE A 203 -3.31 14.50 -9.13
N GLY A 204 -2.35 14.19 -8.26
CA GLY A 204 -0.96 14.53 -8.45
C GLY A 204 -0.15 13.45 -9.16
N ARG A 205 0.98 13.85 -9.72
CA ARG A 205 2.05 12.96 -10.15
C ARG A 205 3.25 13.17 -9.23
N TYR A 206 3.73 12.08 -8.62
CA TYR A 206 4.89 12.12 -7.74
C TYR A 206 6.21 12.09 -8.52
N ASN A 207 7.33 12.49 -7.88
CA ASN A 207 8.65 12.50 -8.48
C ASN A 207 9.17 11.08 -8.74
N ASP A 208 9.76 10.85 -9.90
CA ASP A 208 10.29 9.56 -10.38
C ASP A 208 11.82 9.45 -10.28
N ASP A 209 12.44 10.13 -9.31
CA ASP A 209 13.88 9.99 -9.07
C ASP A 209 14.20 8.56 -8.63
N PHE A 210 15.06 7.90 -9.42
CA PHE A 210 15.41 6.50 -9.21
C PHE A 210 16.28 6.31 -7.97
N ASN A 211 15.88 5.36 -7.13
CA ASN A 211 16.68 4.86 -6.03
C ASN A 211 16.40 3.36 -5.81
N ILE A 212 17.32 2.52 -6.20
CA ILE A 212 17.18 1.05 -6.11
C ILE A 212 16.86 0.55 -4.68
N ASN A 213 17.17 1.33 -3.65
CA ASN A 213 16.80 1.01 -2.28
C ASN A 213 15.31 1.29 -1.96
N CYS A 214 14.59 2.02 -2.83
CA CYS A 214 13.15 2.14 -2.74
C CYS A 214 12.48 0.87 -3.26
N VAL A 215 11.49 0.38 -2.54
CA VAL A 215 10.82 -0.89 -2.88
C VAL A 215 10.14 -0.82 -4.25
N GLY A 216 9.46 0.28 -4.57
CA GLY A 216 8.81 0.44 -5.87
C GLY A 216 9.79 0.40 -7.04
N ASP A 217 10.92 1.09 -6.91
CA ASP A 217 11.99 1.12 -7.93
C ASP A 217 12.66 -0.26 -8.05
N PHE A 218 12.86 -0.94 -6.93
CA PHE A 218 13.37 -2.31 -6.93
C PHE A 218 12.44 -3.27 -7.68
N MET A 219 11.12 -3.26 -7.40
CA MET A 219 10.16 -4.12 -8.07
C MET A 219 10.11 -3.80 -9.57
N MET A 220 10.13 -2.50 -9.93
CA MET A 220 10.19 -2.08 -11.33
C MET A 220 11.49 -2.51 -12.03
N SER A 221 12.63 -2.50 -11.33
CA SER A 221 13.91 -3.01 -11.87
C SER A 221 13.90 -4.52 -12.16
N LYS A 222 12.94 -5.25 -11.58
CA LYS A 222 12.65 -6.66 -11.85
C LYS A 222 11.64 -6.87 -12.99
N GLU A 223 11.34 -5.81 -13.73
CA GLU A 223 10.35 -5.80 -14.82
C GLU A 223 8.94 -6.17 -14.36
N VAL A 224 8.60 -5.92 -13.07
CA VAL A 224 7.24 -6.07 -12.55
C VAL A 224 6.58 -4.70 -12.49
N PRO A 225 5.50 -4.48 -13.26
CA PRO A 225 4.73 -3.25 -13.23
C PRO A 225 4.34 -2.85 -11.81
N THR A 226 4.79 -1.69 -11.37
CA THR A 226 4.56 -1.20 -10.01
C THR A 226 3.93 0.17 -10.05
N VAL A 227 2.86 0.36 -9.27
CA VAL A 227 2.21 1.66 -9.08
C VAL A 227 2.35 2.05 -7.62
N LEU A 228 2.89 3.24 -7.39
CA LEU A 228 2.90 3.86 -6.08
C LEU A 228 1.68 4.78 -5.96
N PHE A 229 1.00 4.67 -4.84
CA PHE A 229 -0.13 5.51 -4.43
C PHE A 229 0.29 6.35 -3.25
N GLU A 230 -0.07 7.64 -3.29
CA GLU A 230 0.09 8.56 -2.17
C GLU A 230 -1.29 9.13 -1.81
N ALA A 231 -1.89 8.59 -0.74
CA ALA A 231 -3.12 9.16 -0.20
C ALA A 231 -2.83 10.52 0.42
N GLY A 232 -3.45 11.56 -0.14
CA GLY A 232 -3.23 12.95 0.25
C GLY A 232 -4.30 13.49 1.19
N HIS A 233 -4.63 14.76 1.06
CA HIS A 233 -5.56 15.46 1.92
C HIS A 233 -6.86 15.80 1.18
N ALA A 234 -8.00 15.51 1.79
CA ALA A 234 -9.33 15.82 1.30
C ALA A 234 -10.03 16.82 2.21
N GLY A 235 -10.19 18.08 1.76
CA GLY A 235 -10.90 19.12 2.48
C GLY A 235 -10.37 19.36 3.89
N ASP A 236 -11.29 19.54 4.85
CA ASP A 236 -10.99 19.77 6.27
C ASP A 236 -10.90 18.48 7.09
N ASP A 237 -10.69 17.34 6.42
CA ASP A 237 -10.74 16.03 7.06
C ASP A 237 -9.47 15.71 7.85
N TYR A 238 -9.33 16.35 9.00
CA TYR A 238 -8.29 16.05 9.98
C TYR A 238 -8.69 14.95 10.97
N SER A 239 -9.91 14.42 10.86
CA SER A 239 -10.45 13.39 11.76
C SER A 239 -10.15 11.97 11.31
N ARG A 240 -9.64 11.80 10.09
CA ARG A 240 -9.25 10.50 9.53
C ARG A 240 -7.78 10.18 9.69
#